data_2686544d081225c0e4316d04e2130129
#
_entry.id   2686544d081225c0e4316d04e2130129
#
_cell.length_a   1.000
_cell.length_b   1.000
_cell.length_c   1.000
_cell.angle_alpha   90.00
_cell.angle_beta   90.00
_cell.angle_gamma   90.00
#
_symmetry.space_group_name_H-M   'P 1'
#
loop_
_entity.id
_entity.type
_entity.pdbx_description
1 polymer ?
#
loop_
_entity_poly.entity_id
_entity_poly.type
_entity_poly.pdbx_seq_one_letter_code
_entity_poly.pdbx_strand_id
1 'polypeptide(L)'
;MRNLKLVSFDVWDTLFSVRAYYRDIAVELSKLVSVEPATLEGKLVEGYRKIRAIRRAGGFNDSEIVQSSLEAMAKFLNLDSEIVARAIINATENSRPEQYLMEKAAEAVRQVKELGFKLIVVGNVVFWPGSYNRVLLERAGLSKFFDEQFYADELKVSKPKPEIFAKALAVFNVQPQEALHVGDSLFEDLVGAVLAQMNAALIDKKVKGVVRLSSWNAYIIQNIGLLEQVIKELEKH
;
A
#
# COMPACT_ATOMS: atom_id res chain seq x y z
N MET A 1 8.81 12.47 26.14
CA MET A 1 7.62 12.44 25.29
C MET A 1 8.06 12.33 23.85
N ARG A 2 7.65 11.29 23.16
CA ARG A 2 7.87 11.20 21.71
C ARG A 2 6.88 12.14 21.05
N ASN A 3 7.37 13.11 20.31
CA ASN A 3 6.52 14.04 19.57
C ASN A 3 6.29 13.47 18.17
N LEU A 4 5.24 12.66 17.99
CA LEU A 4 4.85 12.17 16.68
C LEU A 4 4.47 13.36 15.79
N LYS A 5 5.00 13.41 14.57
CA LYS A 5 4.78 14.52 13.61
C LYS A 5 4.11 14.04 12.33
N LEU A 6 4.33 12.77 11.97
CA LEU A 6 3.94 12.24 10.68
C LEU A 6 3.39 10.82 10.79
N VAL A 7 2.32 10.54 10.06
CA VAL A 7 1.79 9.19 9.88
C VAL A 7 1.84 8.82 8.40
N SER A 8 2.48 7.69 8.12
CA SER A 8 2.67 7.12 6.79
C SER A 8 1.76 5.90 6.61
N PHE A 9 1.12 5.78 5.46
CA PHE A 9 0.20 4.68 5.14
C PHE A 9 0.67 3.90 3.93
N ASP A 10 0.56 2.57 3.99
CA ASP A 10 0.48 1.75 2.79
C ASP A 10 -0.89 1.90 2.12
N VAL A 11 -1.03 1.43 0.86
CA VAL A 11 -2.29 1.55 0.10
C VAL A 11 -3.08 0.25 0.08
N TRP A 12 -2.47 -0.81 -0.48
CA TRP A 12 -3.20 -2.03 -0.79
C TRP A 12 -3.37 -2.93 0.44
N ASP A 13 -4.60 -3.39 0.66
CA ASP A 13 -5.05 -4.12 1.85
C ASP A 13 -4.91 -3.34 3.18
N THR A 14 -4.51 -2.05 3.08
CA THR A 14 -4.47 -1.06 4.16
C THR A 14 -5.58 -0.01 4.01
N LEU A 15 -5.55 0.75 2.93
CA LEU A 15 -6.57 1.75 2.58
C LEU A 15 -7.58 1.19 1.57
N PHE A 16 -7.10 0.44 0.58
CA PHE A 16 -7.88 -0.18 -0.49
C PHE A 16 -7.69 -1.69 -0.53
N SER A 17 -8.75 -2.42 -0.85
CA SER A 17 -8.67 -3.85 -1.16
C SER A 17 -8.06 -4.08 -2.54
N VAL A 18 -6.87 -4.67 -2.60
CA VAL A 18 -6.23 -5.04 -3.87
C VAL A 18 -7.08 -6.06 -4.65
N ARG A 19 -7.80 -6.93 -3.95
CA ARG A 19 -8.67 -7.91 -4.58
C ARG A 19 -9.87 -7.26 -5.29
N ALA A 20 -10.42 -6.18 -4.73
CA ALA A 20 -11.50 -5.44 -5.39
C ALA A 20 -11.01 -4.81 -6.70
N TYR A 21 -9.80 -4.27 -6.72
CA TYR A 21 -9.19 -3.76 -7.94
C TYR A 21 -8.88 -4.86 -8.97
N TYR A 22 -8.42 -6.05 -8.54
CA TYR A 22 -8.26 -7.19 -9.46
C TYR A 22 -9.55 -7.63 -10.10
N ARG A 23 -10.68 -7.52 -9.40
CA ARG A 23 -12.00 -7.81 -9.98
C ARG A 23 -12.31 -6.87 -11.13
N ASP A 24 -12.05 -5.59 -10.99
CA ASP A 24 -12.28 -4.61 -12.05
C ASP A 24 -11.31 -4.80 -13.22
N ILE A 25 -10.03 -5.09 -12.95
CA ILE A 25 -9.07 -5.47 -13.99
C ILE A 25 -9.54 -6.73 -14.73
N ALA A 26 -10.04 -7.73 -14.02
CA ALA A 26 -10.55 -8.96 -14.63
C ALA A 26 -11.76 -8.71 -15.53
N VAL A 27 -12.67 -7.81 -15.14
CA VAL A 27 -13.81 -7.38 -15.96
C VAL A 27 -13.32 -6.70 -17.24
N GLU A 28 -12.38 -5.76 -17.14
CA GLU A 28 -11.85 -5.08 -18.33
C GLU A 28 -11.05 -6.04 -19.22
N LEU A 29 -10.28 -6.94 -18.62
CA LEU A 29 -9.52 -7.94 -19.35
C LEU A 29 -10.44 -8.93 -20.10
N SER A 30 -11.55 -9.33 -19.48
CA SER A 30 -12.52 -10.24 -20.10
C SER A 30 -13.14 -9.70 -21.39
N LYS A 31 -13.25 -8.39 -21.51
CA LYS A 31 -13.73 -7.72 -22.74
C LYS A 31 -12.72 -7.84 -23.89
N LEU A 32 -11.44 -8.07 -23.57
CA LEU A 32 -10.35 -8.12 -24.53
C LEU A 32 -9.99 -9.55 -24.95
N VAL A 33 -10.27 -10.57 -24.10
CA VAL A 33 -9.72 -11.92 -24.30
C VAL A 33 -10.78 -13.05 -24.27
N SER A 34 -12.06 -12.74 -24.23
CA SER A 34 -13.17 -13.72 -24.22
C SER A 34 -13.02 -14.83 -23.16
N VAL A 35 -12.55 -14.48 -21.97
CA VAL A 35 -12.42 -15.37 -20.80
C VAL A 35 -13.28 -14.81 -19.66
N GLU A 36 -13.95 -15.67 -18.92
CA GLU A 36 -14.82 -15.28 -17.81
C GLU A 36 -14.06 -14.46 -16.74
N PRO A 37 -14.63 -13.33 -16.26
CA PRO A 37 -13.99 -12.45 -15.28
C PRO A 37 -13.54 -13.18 -14.00
N ALA A 38 -14.36 -14.11 -13.48
CA ALA A 38 -14.02 -14.84 -12.26
C ALA A 38 -12.77 -15.71 -12.42
N THR A 39 -12.56 -16.29 -13.61
CA THR A 39 -11.35 -17.04 -13.95
C THR A 39 -10.13 -16.13 -13.99
N LEU A 40 -10.27 -14.95 -14.60
CA LEU A 40 -9.20 -13.94 -14.68
C LEU A 40 -8.86 -13.36 -13.32
N GLU A 41 -9.86 -13.05 -12.46
CA GLU A 41 -9.62 -12.61 -11.07
C GLU A 41 -8.77 -13.64 -10.31
N GLY A 42 -9.14 -14.93 -10.39
CA GLY A 42 -8.37 -16.00 -9.75
C GLY A 42 -6.91 -16.05 -10.22
N LYS A 43 -6.69 -15.95 -11.54
CA LYS A 43 -5.34 -15.90 -12.11
C LYS A 43 -4.57 -14.65 -11.72
N LEU A 44 -5.20 -13.47 -11.70
CA LEU A 44 -4.54 -12.22 -11.26
C LEU A 44 -4.08 -12.33 -9.81
N VAL A 45 -4.91 -12.86 -8.90
CA VAL A 45 -4.55 -13.08 -7.49
C VAL A 45 -3.38 -14.08 -7.36
N GLU A 46 -3.40 -15.18 -8.11
CA GLU A 46 -2.31 -16.16 -8.09
C GLU A 46 -1.03 -15.57 -8.67
N GLY A 47 -1.12 -14.91 -9.83
CA GLY A 47 0.01 -14.23 -10.48
C GLY A 47 0.66 -13.20 -9.57
N TYR A 48 -0.15 -12.38 -8.89
CA TYR A 48 0.34 -11.40 -7.93
C TYR A 48 1.14 -12.04 -6.80
N ARG A 49 0.65 -13.15 -6.23
CA ARG A 49 1.40 -13.88 -5.17
C ARG A 49 2.77 -14.32 -5.65
N LYS A 50 2.86 -14.85 -6.87
CA LYS A 50 4.13 -15.30 -7.47
C LYS A 50 5.06 -14.11 -7.72
N ILE A 51 4.56 -13.04 -8.31
CA ILE A 51 5.32 -11.83 -8.63
C ILE A 51 5.82 -11.15 -7.34
N ARG A 52 4.97 -11.06 -6.32
CA ARG A 52 5.36 -10.52 -5.01
C ARG A 52 6.46 -11.37 -4.35
N ALA A 53 6.42 -12.68 -4.50
CA ALA A 53 7.48 -13.57 -4.01
C ALA A 53 8.80 -13.34 -4.76
N ILE A 54 8.77 -13.20 -6.09
CA ILE A 54 9.96 -12.87 -6.90
C ILE A 54 10.55 -11.51 -6.46
N ARG A 55 9.72 -10.48 -6.30
CA ARG A 55 10.16 -9.16 -5.82
C ARG A 55 10.83 -9.26 -4.45
N ARG A 56 10.23 -9.97 -3.49
CA ARG A 56 10.79 -10.17 -2.14
C ARG A 56 12.13 -10.91 -2.15
N ALA A 57 12.34 -11.77 -3.11
CA ALA A 57 13.61 -12.47 -3.33
C ALA A 57 14.65 -11.63 -4.10
N GLY A 58 14.34 -10.36 -4.44
CA GLY A 58 15.24 -9.50 -5.20
C GLY A 58 15.29 -9.81 -6.69
N GLY A 59 14.31 -10.54 -7.23
CA GLY A 59 14.27 -10.94 -8.64
C GLY A 59 13.86 -9.84 -9.63
N PHE A 60 13.57 -8.64 -9.15
CA PHE A 60 13.33 -7.46 -9.99
C PHE A 60 14.23 -6.30 -9.57
N ASN A 61 14.64 -5.49 -10.55
CA ASN A 61 15.25 -4.19 -10.29
C ASN A 61 14.14 -3.18 -9.92
N ASP A 62 14.27 -2.50 -8.79
CA ASP A 62 13.27 -1.52 -8.33
C ASP A 62 13.04 -0.38 -9.34
N SER A 63 14.04 -0.03 -10.16
CA SER A 63 13.90 1.01 -11.19
C SER A 63 13.03 0.59 -12.39
N GLU A 64 12.84 -0.72 -12.58
CA GLU A 64 12.11 -1.31 -13.71
C GLU A 64 10.92 -2.17 -13.21
N ILE A 65 10.57 -2.04 -11.93
CA ILE A 65 9.63 -2.94 -11.25
C ILE A 65 8.29 -3.04 -11.98
N VAL A 66 7.76 -1.94 -12.47
CA VAL A 66 6.46 -1.92 -13.16
C VAL A 66 6.52 -2.71 -14.46
N GLN A 67 7.50 -2.40 -15.31
CA GLN A 67 7.64 -3.05 -16.62
C GLN A 67 7.93 -4.55 -16.47
N SER A 68 8.94 -4.90 -15.66
CA SER A 68 9.36 -6.30 -15.48
C SER A 68 8.26 -7.16 -14.84
N SER A 69 7.50 -6.60 -13.90
CA SER A 69 6.41 -7.35 -13.28
C SER A 69 5.14 -7.39 -14.11
N LEU A 70 4.89 -6.39 -14.98
CA LEU A 70 3.84 -6.43 -15.99
C LEU A 70 4.09 -7.56 -17.01
N GLU A 71 5.32 -7.65 -17.51
CA GLU A 71 5.73 -8.73 -18.41
C GLU A 71 5.60 -10.11 -17.74
N ALA A 72 6.01 -10.21 -16.46
CA ALA A 72 5.85 -11.44 -15.70
C ALA A 72 4.37 -11.83 -15.49
N MET A 73 3.48 -10.85 -15.26
CA MET A 73 2.03 -11.08 -15.16
C MET A 73 1.45 -11.51 -16.50
N ALA A 74 1.80 -10.83 -17.59
CA ALA A 74 1.35 -11.15 -18.94
C ALA A 74 1.76 -12.57 -19.34
N LYS A 75 3.01 -12.95 -19.08
CA LYS A 75 3.52 -14.31 -19.29
C LYS A 75 2.75 -15.34 -18.44
N PHE A 76 2.46 -15.02 -17.19
CA PHE A 76 1.68 -15.91 -16.31
C PHE A 76 0.25 -16.12 -16.80
N LEU A 77 -0.36 -15.06 -17.33
CA LEU A 77 -1.71 -15.11 -17.92
C LEU A 77 -1.73 -15.74 -19.31
N ASN A 78 -0.58 -15.94 -19.93
CA ASN A 78 -0.40 -16.30 -21.35
C ASN A 78 -1.07 -15.29 -22.28
N LEU A 79 -0.83 -14.00 -22.02
CA LEU A 79 -1.36 -12.86 -22.76
C LEU A 79 -0.24 -11.90 -23.15
N ASP A 80 -0.56 -10.99 -24.07
CA ASP A 80 0.33 -9.89 -24.42
C ASP A 80 0.35 -8.84 -23.29
N SER A 81 1.52 -8.27 -22.98
CA SER A 81 1.67 -7.24 -21.96
C SER A 81 0.85 -5.98 -22.27
N GLU A 82 0.69 -5.62 -23.53
CA GLU A 82 -0.14 -4.50 -23.96
C GLU A 82 -1.64 -4.73 -23.63
N ILE A 83 -2.13 -5.96 -23.76
CA ILE A 83 -3.51 -6.32 -23.41
C ILE A 83 -3.72 -6.17 -21.90
N VAL A 84 -2.77 -6.67 -21.10
CA VAL A 84 -2.84 -6.56 -19.63
C VAL A 84 -2.76 -5.10 -19.20
N ALA A 85 -1.82 -4.32 -19.76
CA ALA A 85 -1.69 -2.90 -19.49
C ALA A 85 -2.97 -2.12 -19.82
N ARG A 86 -3.57 -2.37 -20.98
CA ARG A 86 -4.84 -1.75 -21.41
C ARG A 86 -5.98 -2.05 -20.44
N ALA A 87 -6.09 -3.29 -19.98
CA ALA A 87 -7.11 -3.67 -19.00
C ALA A 87 -6.92 -2.93 -17.66
N ILE A 88 -5.66 -2.76 -17.22
CA ILE A 88 -5.34 -2.00 -16.00
C ILE A 88 -5.70 -0.51 -16.16
N ILE A 89 -5.37 0.10 -17.31
CA ILE A 89 -5.75 1.48 -17.63
C ILE A 89 -7.26 1.64 -17.57
N ASN A 90 -8.00 0.78 -18.30
CA ASN A 90 -9.44 0.83 -18.34
C ASN A 90 -10.07 0.64 -16.94
N ALA A 91 -9.54 -0.29 -16.14
CA ALA A 91 -10.00 -0.49 -14.77
C ALA A 91 -9.74 0.75 -13.89
N THR A 92 -8.57 1.40 -14.05
CA THR A 92 -8.26 2.63 -13.32
C THR A 92 -9.23 3.77 -13.69
N GLU A 93 -9.57 3.89 -14.98
CA GLU A 93 -10.45 4.96 -15.48
C GLU A 93 -11.93 4.71 -15.20
N ASN A 94 -12.41 3.46 -15.31
CA ASN A 94 -13.83 3.13 -15.26
C ASN A 94 -14.33 2.67 -13.89
N SER A 95 -13.42 2.36 -12.94
CA SER A 95 -13.78 1.87 -11.61
C SER A 95 -14.48 2.91 -10.74
N ARG A 96 -15.04 2.42 -9.64
CA ARG A 96 -15.55 3.22 -8.52
C ARG A 96 -14.66 2.98 -7.30
N PRO A 97 -13.55 3.71 -7.14
CA PRO A 97 -12.54 3.42 -6.12
C PRO A 97 -13.04 3.52 -4.68
N GLU A 98 -14.14 4.23 -4.45
CA GLU A 98 -14.81 4.26 -3.14
C GLU A 98 -15.27 2.86 -2.69
N GLN A 99 -15.49 1.93 -3.63
CA GLN A 99 -15.83 0.53 -3.35
C GLN A 99 -14.61 -0.32 -2.96
N TYR A 100 -13.40 0.21 -3.16
CA TYR A 100 -12.17 -0.46 -2.74
C TYR A 100 -11.81 -0.18 -1.29
N LEU A 101 -12.43 0.85 -0.68
CA LEU A 101 -12.11 1.27 0.68
C LEU A 101 -12.17 0.09 1.66
N MET A 102 -11.08 -0.09 2.39
CA MET A 102 -11.08 -0.99 3.53
C MET A 102 -11.95 -0.41 4.63
N GLU A 103 -12.57 -1.31 5.40
CA GLU A 103 -13.45 -0.91 6.51
C GLU A 103 -12.73 0.06 7.46
N LYS A 104 -13.35 1.19 7.76
CA LYS A 104 -12.84 2.29 8.59
C LYS A 104 -11.63 3.05 8.04
N ALA A 105 -11.12 2.73 6.84
CA ALA A 105 -9.92 3.38 6.32
C ALA A 105 -10.11 4.90 6.13
N ALA A 106 -11.18 5.32 5.47
CA ALA A 106 -11.46 6.74 5.25
C ALA A 106 -11.68 7.51 6.55
N GLU A 107 -12.35 6.88 7.52
CA GLU A 107 -12.57 7.47 8.85
C GLU A 107 -11.25 7.64 9.61
N ALA A 108 -10.42 6.59 9.65
CA ALA A 108 -9.13 6.62 10.34
C ALA A 108 -8.18 7.68 9.75
N VAL A 109 -8.09 7.76 8.41
CA VAL A 109 -7.28 8.79 7.74
C VAL A 109 -7.76 10.19 8.11
N ARG A 110 -9.09 10.43 8.08
CA ARG A 110 -9.67 11.73 8.47
C ARG A 110 -9.37 12.07 9.93
N GLN A 111 -9.59 11.13 10.86
CA GLN A 111 -9.33 11.33 12.28
C GLN A 111 -7.86 11.68 12.55
N VAL A 112 -6.92 10.96 11.92
CA VAL A 112 -5.49 11.25 12.08
C VAL A 112 -5.13 12.63 11.51
N LYS A 113 -5.76 13.05 10.39
CA LYS A 113 -5.55 14.40 9.84
C LYS A 113 -6.10 15.49 10.77
N GLU A 114 -7.25 15.27 11.38
CA GLU A 114 -7.87 16.18 12.37
C GLU A 114 -7.04 16.33 13.64
N LEU A 115 -6.24 15.33 14.01
CA LEU A 115 -5.26 15.42 15.10
C LEU A 115 -4.04 16.31 14.75
N GLY A 116 -3.91 16.78 13.51
CA GLY A 116 -2.90 17.73 13.09
C GLY A 116 -1.61 17.13 12.55
N PHE A 117 -1.53 15.82 12.35
CA PHE A 117 -0.35 15.17 11.80
C PHE A 117 -0.18 15.43 10.29
N LYS A 118 1.07 15.39 9.83
CA LYS A 118 1.37 15.21 8.41
C LYS A 118 1.02 13.78 8.02
N LEU A 119 0.28 13.61 6.92
CA LEU A 119 -0.08 12.31 6.39
C LEU A 119 0.58 12.10 5.04
N ILE A 120 1.25 10.97 4.88
CA ILE A 120 1.84 10.57 3.61
C ILE A 120 1.45 9.14 3.24
N VAL A 121 1.54 8.84 1.96
CA VAL A 121 1.52 7.45 1.46
C VAL A 121 2.94 6.99 1.17
N VAL A 122 3.30 5.77 1.58
CA VAL A 122 4.51 5.07 1.15
C VAL A 122 4.10 3.68 0.67
N GLY A 123 3.96 3.54 -0.65
CA GLY A 123 3.41 2.35 -1.29
C GLY A 123 4.42 1.59 -2.15
N ASN A 124 4.42 0.26 -2.04
CA ASN A 124 5.02 -0.56 -3.06
C ASN A 124 4.11 -0.66 -4.28
N VAL A 125 4.70 -0.79 -5.45
CA VAL A 125 4.00 -1.10 -6.71
C VAL A 125 4.47 -2.43 -7.26
N VAL A 126 3.69 -2.99 -8.19
CA VAL A 126 4.04 -4.19 -8.92
C VAL A 126 3.78 -3.91 -10.41
N PHE A 127 2.78 -4.49 -11.03
CA PHE A 127 2.56 -4.40 -12.48
C PHE A 127 1.65 -3.22 -12.91
N TRP A 128 1.53 -2.19 -12.09
CA TRP A 128 1.02 -0.85 -12.44
C TRP A 128 1.77 0.23 -11.66
N PRO A 129 1.91 1.44 -12.22
CA PRO A 129 2.67 2.52 -11.61
C PRO A 129 1.95 3.18 -10.43
N GLY A 130 2.71 3.84 -9.57
CA GLY A 130 2.20 4.63 -8.44
C GLY A 130 1.24 5.75 -8.87
N SER A 131 1.40 6.27 -10.09
CA SER A 131 0.48 7.27 -10.66
C SER A 131 -0.99 6.79 -10.72
N TYR A 132 -1.23 5.49 -10.95
CA TYR A 132 -2.60 4.95 -10.93
C TYR A 132 -3.17 4.90 -9.51
N ASN A 133 -2.34 4.60 -8.51
CA ASN A 133 -2.77 4.68 -7.12
C ASN A 133 -3.19 6.11 -6.74
N ARG A 134 -2.46 7.14 -7.25
CA ARG A 134 -2.85 8.56 -7.05
C ARG A 134 -4.23 8.85 -7.61
N VAL A 135 -4.50 8.42 -8.85
CA VAL A 135 -5.81 8.58 -9.50
C VAL A 135 -6.91 7.91 -8.69
N LEU A 136 -6.68 6.68 -8.23
CA LEU A 136 -7.67 5.94 -7.44
C LEU A 136 -7.94 6.61 -6.08
N LEU A 137 -6.89 7.07 -5.37
CA LEU A 137 -7.03 7.79 -4.09
C LEU A 137 -7.73 9.14 -4.26
N GLU A 138 -7.46 9.86 -5.35
CA GLU A 138 -8.13 11.12 -5.66
C GLU A 138 -9.61 10.90 -5.92
N ARG A 139 -9.98 9.94 -6.76
CA ARG A 139 -11.36 9.61 -7.10
C ARG A 139 -12.15 9.05 -5.91
N ALA A 140 -11.48 8.37 -4.96
CA ALA A 140 -12.07 7.95 -3.70
C ALA A 140 -12.18 9.09 -2.66
N GLY A 141 -11.72 10.30 -2.99
CA GLY A 141 -11.76 11.47 -2.11
C GLY A 141 -10.77 11.42 -0.93
N LEU A 142 -9.75 10.52 -1.00
CA LEU A 142 -8.74 10.39 0.05
C LEU A 142 -7.51 11.28 -0.16
N SER A 143 -7.14 11.61 -1.40
CA SER A 143 -5.92 12.39 -1.70
C SER A 143 -5.83 13.71 -0.95
N LYS A 144 -6.97 14.37 -0.70
CA LYS A 144 -7.03 15.64 0.03
C LYS A 144 -6.52 15.59 1.48
N PHE A 145 -6.40 14.41 2.07
CA PHE A 145 -5.88 14.23 3.42
C PHE A 145 -4.37 14.04 3.47
N PHE A 146 -3.77 13.62 2.35
CA PHE A 146 -2.35 13.34 2.27
C PHE A 146 -1.56 14.58 1.82
N ASP A 147 -0.50 14.89 2.55
CA ASP A 147 0.42 15.96 2.21
C ASP A 147 1.33 15.56 1.03
N GLU A 148 1.63 14.26 0.87
CA GLU A 148 2.39 13.72 -0.27
C GLU A 148 2.20 12.19 -0.40
N GLN A 149 2.52 11.66 -1.57
CA GLN A 149 2.44 10.23 -1.87
C GLN A 149 3.74 9.77 -2.54
N PHE A 150 4.36 8.75 -1.99
CA PHE A 150 5.62 8.18 -2.45
C PHE A 150 5.43 6.73 -2.89
N TYR A 151 5.88 6.40 -4.08
CA TYR A 151 5.77 5.06 -4.62
C TYR A 151 7.14 4.50 -5.04
N ALA A 152 7.26 3.17 -4.94
CA ALA A 152 8.51 2.45 -5.15
C ALA A 152 9.11 2.66 -6.56
N ASP A 153 8.27 2.74 -7.59
CA ASP A 153 8.70 3.00 -8.98
C ASP A 153 9.28 4.41 -9.17
N GLU A 154 8.72 5.40 -8.47
CA GLU A 154 9.17 6.79 -8.51
C GLU A 154 10.48 6.98 -7.73
N LEU A 155 10.54 6.38 -6.52
CA LEU A 155 11.72 6.45 -5.66
C LEU A 155 12.84 5.46 -6.05
N LYS A 156 12.53 4.50 -6.94
CA LYS A 156 13.43 3.41 -7.38
C LYS A 156 13.97 2.59 -6.22
N VAL A 157 13.13 2.38 -5.22
CA VAL A 157 13.40 1.58 -4.04
C VAL A 157 12.08 1.10 -3.42
N SER A 158 12.02 -0.18 -3.03
CA SER A 158 10.81 -0.82 -2.48
C SER A 158 10.95 -1.13 -0.99
N LYS A 159 9.83 -1.08 -0.24
CA LYS A 159 9.74 -1.70 1.09
C LYS A 159 10.11 -3.20 0.99
N PRO A 160 10.83 -3.78 1.92
CA PRO A 160 11.17 -3.30 3.27
C PRO A 160 12.48 -2.52 3.36
N LYS A 161 13.12 -2.10 2.26
CA LYS A 161 14.36 -1.33 2.31
C LYS A 161 14.12 -0.01 3.05
N PRO A 162 14.90 0.31 4.12
CA PRO A 162 14.69 1.52 4.92
C PRO A 162 14.83 2.82 4.14
N GLU A 163 15.55 2.77 3.00
CA GLU A 163 15.81 3.93 2.14
C GLU A 163 14.52 4.54 1.57
N ILE A 164 13.45 3.74 1.34
CA ILE A 164 12.18 4.29 0.85
C ILE A 164 11.56 5.23 1.88
N PHE A 165 11.60 4.84 3.15
CA PHE A 165 11.10 5.66 4.26
C PHE A 165 11.99 6.88 4.48
N ALA A 166 13.31 6.70 4.46
CA ALA A 166 14.25 7.80 4.63
C ALA A 166 14.05 8.90 3.58
N LYS A 167 13.86 8.52 2.30
CA LYS A 167 13.56 9.46 1.21
C LYS A 167 12.25 10.21 1.44
N ALA A 168 11.20 9.50 1.88
CA ALA A 168 9.89 10.11 2.14
C ALA A 168 9.94 11.08 3.34
N LEU A 169 10.59 10.70 4.44
CA LEU A 169 10.70 11.53 5.65
C LEU A 169 11.58 12.77 5.43
N ALA A 170 12.61 12.66 4.60
CA ALA A 170 13.51 13.78 4.29
C ALA A 170 12.77 14.98 3.69
N VAL A 171 11.71 14.75 2.90
CA VAL A 171 10.89 15.82 2.30
C VAL A 171 10.24 16.70 3.38
N PHE A 172 9.92 16.14 4.54
CA PHE A 172 9.27 16.83 5.64
C PHE A 172 10.22 17.22 6.79
N ASN A 173 11.51 16.89 6.67
CA ASN A 173 12.50 17.06 7.74
C ASN A 173 12.05 16.42 9.07
N VAL A 174 11.48 15.20 8.99
CA VAL A 174 10.99 14.43 10.14
C VAL A 174 11.95 13.31 10.45
N GLN A 175 12.31 13.17 11.74
CA GLN A 175 13.16 12.06 12.18
C GLN A 175 12.34 10.75 12.19
N PRO A 176 12.96 9.58 11.93
CA PRO A 176 12.23 8.31 11.90
C PRO A 176 11.41 8.02 13.16
N GLN A 177 11.94 8.37 14.35
CA GLN A 177 11.27 8.16 15.64
C GLN A 177 10.05 9.06 15.85
N GLU A 178 9.92 10.13 15.05
CA GLU A 178 8.78 11.05 15.04
C GLU A 178 7.71 10.65 14.01
N ALA A 179 7.90 9.50 13.35
CA ALA A 179 6.97 8.99 12.34
C ALA A 179 6.43 7.61 12.70
N LEU A 180 5.19 7.35 12.27
CA LEU A 180 4.51 6.06 12.38
C LEU A 180 4.15 5.56 10.99
N HIS A 181 4.52 4.32 10.64
CA HIS A 181 4.04 3.67 9.42
C HIS A 181 2.95 2.66 9.73
N VAL A 182 1.89 2.67 8.92
CA VAL A 182 0.71 1.80 9.03
C VAL A 182 0.55 0.97 7.78
N GLY A 183 0.48 -0.35 7.90
CA GLY A 183 0.29 -1.25 6.76
C GLY A 183 -0.18 -2.64 7.16
N ASP A 184 -0.40 -3.51 6.17
CA ASP A 184 -0.91 -4.89 6.36
C ASP A 184 0.18 -5.96 6.27
N SER A 185 1.34 -5.61 5.75
CA SER A 185 2.41 -6.57 5.50
C SER A 185 3.40 -6.64 6.66
N LEU A 186 3.49 -7.81 7.30
CA LEU A 186 4.51 -8.06 8.32
C LEU A 186 5.91 -7.72 7.81
N PHE A 187 6.26 -8.13 6.58
CA PHE A 187 7.60 -7.98 6.05
C PHE A 187 7.85 -6.58 5.45
N GLU A 188 6.93 -6.09 4.64
CA GLU A 188 7.13 -4.84 3.89
C GLU A 188 6.90 -3.61 4.78
N ASP A 189 5.85 -3.63 5.61
CA ASP A 189 5.46 -2.48 6.41
C ASP A 189 6.04 -2.52 7.81
N LEU A 190 5.75 -3.56 8.62
CA LEU A 190 6.23 -3.60 9.99
C LEU A 190 7.75 -3.73 10.06
N VAL A 191 8.32 -4.76 9.42
CA VAL A 191 9.78 -4.95 9.45
C VAL A 191 10.49 -3.81 8.74
N GLY A 192 9.97 -3.34 7.60
CA GLY A 192 10.57 -2.21 6.87
C GLY A 192 10.60 -0.92 7.71
N ALA A 193 9.51 -0.57 8.39
CA ALA A 193 9.45 0.59 9.25
C ALA A 193 10.39 0.47 10.47
N VAL A 194 10.45 -0.72 11.09
CA VAL A 194 11.37 -0.99 12.21
C VAL A 194 12.84 -0.87 11.78
N LEU A 195 13.20 -1.40 10.60
CA LEU A 195 14.54 -1.24 10.02
C LEU A 195 14.87 0.23 9.73
N ALA A 196 13.87 1.03 9.36
CA ALA A 196 14.00 2.48 9.19
C ALA A 196 13.98 3.26 10.51
N GLN A 197 13.93 2.58 11.66
CA GLN A 197 13.84 3.17 13.01
C GLN A 197 12.56 3.99 13.26
N MET A 198 11.50 3.76 12.48
CA MET A 198 10.18 4.33 12.66
C MET A 198 9.37 3.55 13.71
N ASN A 199 8.30 4.18 14.20
CA ASN A 199 7.23 3.42 14.84
C ASN A 199 6.40 2.70 13.76
N ALA A 200 5.81 1.55 14.10
CA ALA A 200 5.04 0.76 13.15
C ALA A 200 3.70 0.29 13.74
N ALA A 201 2.66 0.23 12.90
CA ALA A 201 1.38 -0.40 13.22
C ALA A 201 1.00 -1.38 12.10
N LEU A 202 1.04 -2.67 12.41
CA LEU A 202 0.61 -3.74 11.52
C LEU A 202 -0.89 -4.00 11.70
N ILE A 203 -1.64 -3.99 10.62
CA ILE A 203 -3.04 -4.43 10.62
C ILE A 203 -3.07 -5.95 10.45
N ASP A 204 -3.55 -6.66 11.48
CA ASP A 204 -3.79 -8.11 11.41
C ASP A 204 -5.13 -8.45 12.09
N LYS A 205 -6.12 -8.84 11.28
CA LYS A 205 -7.46 -9.21 11.73
C LYS A 205 -7.51 -10.40 12.70
N LYS A 206 -6.39 -11.14 12.85
CA LYS A 206 -6.30 -12.30 13.74
C LYS A 206 -6.07 -11.91 15.20
N VAL A 207 -5.55 -10.72 15.46
CA VAL A 207 -5.40 -10.22 16.83
C VAL A 207 -6.70 -9.57 17.32
N LYS A 208 -6.88 -9.48 18.63
CA LYS A 208 -7.99 -8.76 19.26
C LYS A 208 -7.46 -7.44 19.83
N GLY A 209 -8.04 -6.33 19.38
CA GLY A 209 -7.67 -4.99 19.87
C GLY A 209 -6.29 -4.55 19.43
N VAL A 210 -5.50 -4.00 20.35
CA VAL A 210 -4.14 -3.49 20.15
C VAL A 210 -3.15 -4.33 20.94
N VAL A 211 -2.11 -4.82 20.29
CA VAL A 211 -0.98 -5.54 20.89
C VAL A 211 0.29 -4.72 20.70
N ARG A 212 0.95 -4.33 21.79
CA ARG A 212 2.21 -3.58 21.75
C ARG A 212 3.40 -4.53 21.71
N LEU A 213 4.34 -4.31 20.79
CA LEU A 213 5.63 -4.98 20.70
C LEU A 213 6.71 -4.04 21.24
N SER A 214 6.87 -4.00 22.55
CA SER A 214 7.64 -2.96 23.26
C SER A 214 9.09 -2.82 22.81
N SER A 215 9.74 -3.94 22.46
CA SER A 215 11.14 -3.95 22.03
C SER A 215 11.38 -3.29 20.66
N TRP A 216 10.33 -3.10 19.86
CA TRP A 216 10.45 -2.62 18.47
C TRP A 216 9.70 -1.29 18.21
N ASN A 217 9.09 -0.69 19.23
CA ASN A 217 8.18 0.46 19.04
C ASN A 217 7.11 0.19 17.99
N ALA A 218 6.57 -1.01 18.01
CA ALA A 218 5.61 -1.49 17.03
C ALA A 218 4.33 -1.97 17.71
N TYR A 219 3.26 -1.94 16.94
CA TYR A 219 1.94 -2.36 17.35
C TYR A 219 1.35 -3.32 16.32
N ILE A 220 0.52 -4.27 16.78
CA ILE A 220 -0.35 -5.03 15.91
C ILE A 220 -1.77 -4.65 16.28
N ILE A 221 -2.56 -4.21 15.32
CA ILE A 221 -3.94 -3.74 15.51
C ILE A 221 -4.91 -4.58 14.69
N GLN A 222 -6.07 -4.87 15.27
CA GLN A 222 -7.10 -5.67 14.61
C GLN A 222 -7.62 -5.04 13.31
N ASN A 223 -7.75 -3.73 13.28
CA ASN A 223 -8.16 -2.94 12.12
C ASN A 223 -7.65 -1.50 12.25
N ILE A 224 -7.65 -0.78 11.15
CA ILE A 224 -7.12 0.59 11.07
C ILE A 224 -7.88 1.59 11.97
N GLY A 225 -9.13 1.33 12.34
CA GLY A 225 -9.90 2.18 13.25
C GLY A 225 -9.34 2.26 14.68
N LEU A 226 -8.36 1.40 15.03
CA LEU A 226 -7.66 1.45 16.31
C LEU A 226 -6.40 2.34 16.28
N LEU A 227 -6.14 3.01 15.17
CA LEU A 227 -4.92 3.80 14.98
C LEU A 227 -4.81 4.97 15.96
N GLU A 228 -5.91 5.64 16.25
CA GLU A 228 -5.93 6.73 17.24
C GLU A 228 -5.47 6.26 18.65
N GLN A 229 -5.83 5.03 19.03
CA GLN A 229 -5.35 4.45 20.30
C GLN A 229 -3.83 4.26 20.27
N VAL A 230 -3.26 3.75 19.17
CA VAL A 230 -1.81 3.59 18.99
C VAL A 230 -1.10 4.94 19.12
N ILE A 231 -1.62 5.97 18.45
CA ILE A 231 -1.05 7.33 18.49
C ILE A 231 -1.05 7.86 19.93
N LYS A 232 -2.17 7.76 20.64
CA LYS A 232 -2.27 8.18 22.05
C LYS A 232 -1.31 7.42 22.97
N GLU A 233 -1.03 6.16 22.71
CA GLU A 233 -0.04 5.38 23.47
C GLU A 233 1.40 5.81 23.16
N LEU A 234 1.71 6.13 21.91
CA LEU A 234 3.03 6.60 21.50
C LEU A 234 3.37 7.98 22.10
N GLU A 235 2.38 8.88 22.24
CA GLU A 235 2.58 10.22 22.79
C GLU A 235 2.75 10.23 24.31
N LYS A 236 2.34 9.16 25.03
CA LYS A 236 2.51 9.05 26.48
C LYS A 236 3.92 8.60 26.90
N HIS A 237 4.71 8.06 25.99
CA HIS A 237 6.03 7.49 26.25
C HIS A 237 7.13 8.22 25.51
#